data_5d5ed169649cd8e3d8639143f42c5e69
#
_entry.id   5d5ed169649cd8e3d8639143f42c5e69
#
_cell.length_a   1.000
_cell.length_b   1.000
_cell.length_c   1.000
_cell.angle_alpha   90.00
_cell.angle_beta   90.00
_cell.angle_gamma   90.00
#
_symmetry.space_group_name_H-M   'P 1'
#
loop_
_entity.id
_entity.type
_entity.pdbx_description
1 polymer ?
#
loop_
_entity_poly.entity_id
_entity_poly.type
_entity_poly.pdbx_seq_one_letter_code
_entity_poly.pdbx_strand_id
1 'polypeptide(L)'
;MEIQFERSHSAVKHRANLCLGDDFLRARGYIVAGTLTTMTGGSLTELVPEFAQQSLNAINKDSSDIVKVSCIRVLQEYLKALPSSRAREFQVQTVAAISSFLSSQDLSDIKESEDLLDTLVETLRDAIMADPSLCLEHPALDVLFTMASYGASSFQTTMLVNEAFESITSSMAAQGPEAYAQLCAKVLPTLTGALDVGDMTAENALSDMAVSLLSSLAENGPEPLPQGFVATVVPKLYRLIFSGVEFNLHQTATVTIKHILAHDSDQMFGWHDPETGKGGLEIILLIIDRLLGPGVDDASAAEVGGLAVEVVEKAGADKLGPYLMDLLRVVAIRLSTAEHASFIQNLVLVFARLSLTNAQEVLDFLAQFQVDGPAGGTGLEVVMRKWLENSVNFSGYEAIRQNVTALTNIYKLHDERLSNILVKGDLIVQNTSRIKTRSQAKKEPDQYSMIPVSLKLVKVLIQELANPNTPSPIKNGNAADHDTDDEDDEWEDEPVLDLGAPTTRQGIFHSTFP
;
A
#
# COMPACT_ATOMS: atom_id res chain seq x y z
N MET A 1 -14.80 25.77 -40.95
CA MET A 1 -14.40 24.67 -40.05
C MET A 1 -14.41 23.32 -40.77
N GLU A 2 -15.44 22.93 -41.49
CA GLU A 2 -15.50 21.68 -42.28
C GLU A 2 -14.37 21.52 -43.31
N ILE A 3 -14.03 22.57 -44.04
CA ILE A 3 -12.95 22.54 -45.05
C ILE A 3 -11.56 22.31 -44.44
N GLN A 4 -11.33 22.74 -43.19
CA GLN A 4 -10.09 22.48 -42.46
C GLN A 4 -10.05 21.04 -41.91
N PHE A 5 -11.21 20.50 -41.54
CA PHE A 5 -11.38 19.15 -41.06
C PHE A 5 -11.17 18.11 -42.19
N GLU A 6 -11.75 18.34 -43.38
CA GLU A 6 -11.51 17.48 -44.54
C GLU A 6 -10.05 17.51 -45.01
N ARG A 7 -9.38 18.69 -44.92
CA ARG A 7 -7.94 18.82 -45.25
C ARG A 7 -7.06 18.07 -44.24
N SER A 8 -7.39 18.11 -42.94
CA SER A 8 -6.64 17.36 -41.93
C SER A 8 -6.84 15.85 -42.08
N HIS A 9 -8.06 15.41 -42.36
CA HIS A 9 -8.41 14.00 -42.59
C HIS A 9 -7.71 13.43 -43.84
N SER A 10 -7.71 14.17 -44.94
CA SER A 10 -6.98 13.84 -46.17
C SER A 10 -5.46 13.87 -45.96
N ALA A 11 -4.94 14.81 -45.15
CA ALA A 11 -3.51 14.92 -44.85
C ALA A 11 -3.00 13.75 -43.97
N VAL A 12 -3.79 13.31 -43.00
CA VAL A 12 -3.45 12.16 -42.17
C VAL A 12 -3.49 10.84 -42.97
N LYS A 13 -4.56 10.61 -43.77
CA LYS A 13 -4.61 9.47 -44.70
C LYS A 13 -3.49 9.49 -45.74
N HIS A 14 -3.14 10.67 -46.28
CA HIS A 14 -2.11 10.78 -47.31
C HIS A 14 -0.71 10.56 -46.73
N ARG A 15 -0.43 11.04 -45.48
CA ARG A 15 0.85 10.80 -44.81
C ARG A 15 1.02 9.32 -44.42
N ALA A 16 -0.02 8.65 -43.95
CA ALA A 16 0.02 7.20 -43.68
C ALA A 16 0.34 6.40 -44.95
N ASN A 17 -0.19 6.82 -46.12
CA ASN A 17 0.07 6.17 -47.40
C ASN A 17 1.45 6.51 -48.01
N LEU A 18 2.05 7.67 -47.67
CA LEU A 18 3.36 8.09 -48.18
C LEU A 18 4.54 7.40 -47.46
N CYS A 19 4.30 6.70 -46.34
CA CYS A 19 5.32 6.05 -45.51
C CYS A 19 5.43 4.54 -45.73
N LEU A 20 4.86 3.97 -46.78
CA LEU A 20 4.76 2.52 -47.00
C LEU A 20 6.09 1.78 -47.18
N GLY A 21 7.20 2.46 -47.36
CA GLY A 21 8.52 1.83 -47.58
C GLY A 21 9.50 1.92 -46.41
N ASP A 22 9.27 2.77 -45.41
CA ASP A 22 10.17 3.03 -44.31
C ASP A 22 9.49 2.75 -42.96
N ASP A 23 10.07 1.83 -42.17
CA ASP A 23 9.49 1.36 -40.91
C ASP A 23 9.41 2.47 -39.86
N PHE A 24 10.43 3.33 -39.76
CA PHE A 24 10.45 4.45 -38.82
C PHE A 24 9.39 5.51 -39.17
N LEU A 25 9.17 5.78 -40.45
CA LEU A 25 8.14 6.72 -40.86
C LEU A 25 6.73 6.16 -40.59
N ARG A 26 6.50 4.84 -40.82
CA ARG A 26 5.23 4.20 -40.48
C ARG A 26 4.99 4.25 -38.97
N ALA A 27 5.98 3.84 -38.16
CA ALA A 27 5.92 3.90 -36.71
C ALA A 27 5.60 5.32 -36.19
N ARG A 28 6.30 6.32 -36.73
CA ARG A 28 6.06 7.73 -36.40
C ARG A 28 4.67 8.19 -36.79
N GLY A 29 4.14 7.71 -37.89
CA GLY A 29 2.78 8.00 -38.36
C GLY A 29 1.73 7.54 -37.34
N TYR A 30 1.87 6.36 -36.78
CA TYR A 30 0.98 5.87 -35.72
C TYR A 30 1.07 6.70 -34.46
N ILE A 31 2.29 7.02 -33.97
CA ILE A 31 2.48 7.86 -32.80
C ILE A 31 1.83 9.24 -32.98
N VAL A 32 2.02 9.88 -34.15
CA VAL A 32 1.40 11.18 -34.44
C VAL A 32 -0.12 11.08 -34.46
N ALA A 33 -0.69 9.99 -34.99
CA ALA A 33 -2.14 9.78 -34.96
C ALA A 33 -2.68 9.67 -33.52
N GLY A 34 -1.99 8.95 -32.63
CA GLY A 34 -2.33 8.86 -31.21
C GLY A 34 -2.28 10.22 -30.52
N THR A 35 -1.14 10.91 -30.64
CA THR A 35 -0.97 12.25 -30.05
C THR A 35 -2.03 13.25 -30.51
N LEU A 36 -2.45 13.20 -31.78
CA LEU A 36 -3.51 14.08 -32.28
C LEU A 36 -4.87 13.83 -31.62
N THR A 37 -5.17 12.60 -31.21
CA THR A 37 -6.44 12.31 -30.54
C THR A 37 -6.52 12.94 -29.14
N THR A 38 -5.42 13.01 -28.43
CA THR A 38 -5.35 13.65 -27.11
C THR A 38 -5.30 15.17 -27.21
N MET A 39 -4.52 15.72 -28.14
CA MET A 39 -4.34 17.17 -28.28
C MET A 39 -5.55 17.92 -28.85
N THR A 40 -6.45 17.25 -29.56
CA THR A 40 -7.57 17.93 -30.28
C THR A 40 -8.84 18.08 -29.44
N GLY A 41 -8.80 17.75 -28.14
CA GLY A 41 -9.90 18.00 -27.22
C GLY A 41 -11.23 17.35 -27.66
N GLY A 42 -11.19 16.14 -28.21
CA GLY A 42 -12.36 15.38 -28.63
C GLY A 42 -12.82 15.60 -30.08
N SER A 43 -12.19 16.50 -30.83
CA SER A 43 -12.58 16.78 -32.25
C SER A 43 -12.38 15.58 -33.17
N LEU A 44 -11.55 14.61 -32.80
CA LEU A 44 -11.25 13.40 -33.56
C LEU A 44 -11.85 12.12 -32.97
N THR A 45 -12.70 12.21 -31.96
CA THR A 45 -13.27 11.06 -31.25
C THR A 45 -13.97 10.07 -32.20
N GLU A 46 -14.63 10.56 -33.25
CA GLU A 46 -15.29 9.71 -34.23
C GLU A 46 -14.30 8.85 -35.06
N LEU A 47 -13.03 9.26 -35.17
CA LEU A 47 -11.99 8.55 -35.90
C LEU A 47 -11.16 7.60 -35.04
N VAL A 48 -11.23 7.74 -33.71
CA VAL A 48 -10.46 6.92 -32.78
C VAL A 48 -10.70 5.42 -32.98
N PRO A 49 -11.94 4.93 -33.18
CA PRO A 49 -12.16 3.51 -33.43
C PRO A 49 -11.47 3.00 -34.70
N GLU A 50 -11.43 3.83 -35.77
CA GLU A 50 -10.75 3.45 -37.02
C GLU A 50 -9.23 3.38 -36.81
N PHE A 51 -8.64 4.36 -36.11
CA PHE A 51 -7.20 4.38 -35.80
C PHE A 51 -6.81 3.21 -34.89
N ALA A 52 -7.60 2.94 -33.86
CA ALA A 52 -7.38 1.81 -32.97
C ALA A 52 -7.40 0.47 -33.75
N GLN A 53 -8.39 0.28 -34.63
CA GLN A 53 -8.48 -0.91 -35.46
C GLN A 53 -7.31 -1.04 -36.45
N GLN A 54 -6.84 0.07 -37.02
CA GLN A 54 -5.66 0.06 -37.89
C GLN A 54 -4.41 -0.32 -37.12
N SER A 55 -4.23 0.20 -35.91
CA SER A 55 -3.11 -0.15 -35.03
C SER A 55 -3.13 -1.64 -34.64
N LEU A 56 -4.28 -2.17 -34.25
CA LEU A 56 -4.45 -3.60 -33.95
C LEU A 56 -4.13 -4.48 -35.17
N ASN A 57 -4.55 -4.06 -36.37
CA ASN A 57 -4.22 -4.77 -37.60
C ASN A 57 -2.72 -4.75 -37.91
N ALA A 58 -2.03 -3.62 -37.62
CA ALA A 58 -0.59 -3.49 -37.81
C ALA A 58 0.18 -4.37 -36.81
N ILE A 59 -0.21 -4.40 -35.53
CA ILE A 59 0.40 -5.29 -34.53
C ILE A 59 0.38 -6.74 -35.00
N ASN A 60 -0.73 -7.19 -35.59
CA ASN A 60 -0.90 -8.57 -36.03
C ASN A 60 -0.25 -8.90 -37.39
N LYS A 61 -0.03 -7.91 -38.26
CA LYS A 61 0.33 -8.16 -39.67
C LYS A 61 1.61 -7.51 -40.16
N ASP A 62 2.09 -6.48 -39.48
CA ASP A 62 3.33 -5.80 -39.90
C ASP A 62 4.54 -6.69 -39.63
N SER A 63 5.54 -6.60 -40.48
CA SER A 63 6.80 -7.34 -40.32
C SER A 63 7.79 -6.64 -39.40
N SER A 64 7.58 -5.36 -39.11
CA SER A 64 8.50 -4.53 -38.32
C SER A 64 8.06 -4.44 -36.87
N ASP A 65 8.89 -4.86 -35.94
CA ASP A 65 8.61 -4.78 -34.50
C ASP A 65 8.57 -3.34 -34.01
N ILE A 66 9.33 -2.41 -34.63
CA ILE A 66 9.26 -0.97 -34.32
C ILE A 66 7.85 -0.43 -34.59
N VAL A 67 7.23 -0.85 -35.69
CA VAL A 67 5.85 -0.47 -36.03
C VAL A 67 4.86 -1.08 -35.02
N LYS A 68 5.02 -2.36 -34.71
CA LYS A 68 4.14 -3.06 -33.75
C LYS A 68 4.18 -2.40 -32.36
N VAL A 69 5.37 -2.14 -31.83
CA VAL A 69 5.55 -1.50 -30.52
C VAL A 69 4.96 -0.09 -30.52
N SER A 70 5.18 0.69 -31.60
CA SER A 70 4.57 2.01 -31.74
C SER A 70 3.04 1.94 -31.79
N CYS A 71 2.49 0.92 -32.43
CA CYS A 71 1.04 0.67 -32.45
C CYS A 71 0.50 0.26 -31.09
N ILE A 72 1.25 -0.56 -30.32
CA ILE A 72 0.89 -0.93 -28.94
C ILE A 72 0.85 0.32 -28.06
N ARG A 73 1.88 1.14 -28.11
CA ARG A 73 1.94 2.39 -27.32
C ARG A 73 0.76 3.33 -27.58
N VAL A 74 0.37 3.53 -28.82
CA VAL A 74 -0.73 4.46 -29.14
C VAL A 74 -2.12 3.92 -28.77
N LEU A 75 -2.26 2.61 -28.53
CA LEU A 75 -3.52 2.06 -28.02
C LEU A 75 -3.86 2.63 -26.64
N GLN A 76 -2.89 3.03 -25.82
CA GLN A 76 -3.13 3.71 -24.53
C GLN A 76 -3.96 4.99 -24.75
N GLU A 77 -3.56 5.82 -25.72
CA GLU A 77 -4.25 7.06 -26.03
C GLU A 77 -5.67 6.81 -26.58
N TYR A 78 -5.82 5.77 -27.40
CA TYR A 78 -7.12 5.44 -27.97
C TYR A 78 -8.08 4.87 -26.92
N LEU A 79 -7.60 4.01 -26.02
CA LEU A 79 -8.42 3.44 -24.95
C LEU A 79 -8.96 4.54 -24.01
N LYS A 80 -8.13 5.52 -23.67
CA LYS A 80 -8.53 6.69 -22.86
C LYS A 80 -9.52 7.63 -23.58
N ALA A 81 -9.40 7.75 -24.89
CA ALA A 81 -10.25 8.62 -25.70
C ALA A 81 -11.61 7.99 -26.08
N LEU A 82 -11.74 6.67 -25.96
CA LEU A 82 -12.96 5.96 -26.32
C LEU A 82 -14.00 6.02 -25.19
N PRO A 83 -15.31 6.13 -25.52
CA PRO A 83 -16.37 5.87 -24.53
C PRO A 83 -16.26 4.45 -23.98
N SER A 84 -16.55 4.28 -22.67
CA SER A 84 -16.39 2.98 -21.98
C SER A 84 -17.04 1.78 -22.70
N SER A 85 -18.20 1.97 -23.34
CA SER A 85 -18.86 0.90 -24.10
C SER A 85 -18.06 0.44 -25.32
N ARG A 86 -17.28 1.34 -25.94
CA ARG A 86 -16.41 1.04 -27.07
C ARG A 86 -15.03 0.55 -26.61
N ALA A 87 -14.50 1.13 -25.55
CA ALA A 87 -13.23 0.71 -24.96
C ALA A 87 -13.25 -0.79 -24.60
N ARG A 88 -14.38 -1.29 -24.06
CA ARG A 88 -14.61 -2.71 -23.79
C ARG A 88 -14.44 -3.62 -25.02
N GLU A 89 -14.91 -3.20 -26.18
CA GLU A 89 -14.76 -3.96 -27.44
C GLU A 89 -13.29 -4.06 -27.86
N PHE A 90 -12.51 -2.97 -27.69
CA PHE A 90 -11.09 -2.93 -28.03
C PHE A 90 -10.20 -3.62 -26.99
N GLN A 91 -10.63 -3.71 -25.74
CA GLN A 91 -9.89 -4.37 -24.67
C GLN A 91 -9.49 -5.80 -25.04
N VAL A 92 -10.45 -6.63 -25.43
CA VAL A 92 -10.22 -8.03 -25.78
C VAL A 92 -9.23 -8.15 -26.94
N GLN A 93 -9.37 -7.29 -27.96
CA GLN A 93 -8.49 -7.27 -29.12
C GLN A 93 -7.07 -6.79 -28.75
N THR A 94 -6.96 -5.81 -27.85
CA THR A 94 -5.67 -5.30 -27.36
C THR A 94 -4.93 -6.38 -26.57
N VAL A 95 -5.60 -7.04 -25.62
CA VAL A 95 -5.01 -8.15 -24.85
C VAL A 95 -4.54 -9.27 -25.78
N ALA A 96 -5.35 -9.65 -26.77
CA ALA A 96 -4.98 -10.68 -27.72
C ALA A 96 -3.79 -10.27 -28.61
N ALA A 97 -3.72 -9.00 -29.02
CA ALA A 97 -2.61 -8.47 -29.81
C ALA A 97 -1.30 -8.44 -29.01
N ILE A 98 -1.35 -8.02 -27.74
CA ILE A 98 -0.20 -8.03 -26.83
C ILE A 98 0.27 -9.47 -26.59
N SER A 99 -0.65 -10.39 -26.31
CA SER A 99 -0.34 -11.82 -26.10
C SER A 99 0.34 -12.43 -27.33
N SER A 100 -0.18 -12.12 -28.53
CA SER A 100 0.41 -12.57 -29.79
C SER A 100 1.79 -11.98 -30.02
N PHE A 101 2.00 -10.71 -29.73
CA PHE A 101 3.29 -10.05 -29.83
C PHE A 101 4.31 -10.70 -28.89
N LEU A 102 3.99 -10.86 -27.60
CA LEU A 102 4.84 -11.54 -26.61
C LEU A 102 5.24 -12.96 -27.06
N SER A 103 4.28 -13.72 -27.60
CA SER A 103 4.54 -15.08 -28.06
C SER A 103 5.45 -15.16 -29.30
N SER A 104 5.61 -14.04 -30.02
CA SER A 104 6.45 -13.94 -31.22
C SER A 104 7.87 -13.45 -30.95
N GLN A 105 8.15 -12.94 -29.73
CA GLN A 105 9.44 -12.36 -29.35
C GLN A 105 10.31 -13.36 -28.59
N ASP A 106 11.62 -13.12 -28.60
CA ASP A 106 12.52 -13.81 -27.68
C ASP A 106 12.36 -13.23 -26.27
N LEU A 107 12.23 -14.11 -25.28
CA LEU A 107 12.05 -13.74 -23.88
C LEU A 107 13.24 -12.96 -23.31
N SER A 108 14.45 -13.25 -23.80
CA SER A 108 15.66 -12.52 -23.39
C SER A 108 15.60 -11.07 -23.85
N ASP A 109 15.14 -10.81 -25.07
CA ASP A 109 15.07 -9.46 -25.63
C ASP A 109 14.05 -8.59 -24.87
N ILE A 110 12.93 -9.19 -24.44
CA ILE A 110 11.90 -8.49 -23.65
C ILE A 110 12.46 -8.13 -22.25
N LYS A 111 13.15 -9.06 -21.59
CA LYS A 111 13.72 -8.83 -20.26
C LYS A 111 14.85 -7.81 -20.25
N GLU A 112 15.61 -7.72 -21.34
CA GLU A 112 16.72 -6.77 -21.48
C GLU A 112 16.24 -5.35 -21.88
N SER A 113 15.00 -5.20 -22.34
CA SER A 113 14.44 -3.92 -22.77
C SER A 113 13.35 -3.43 -21.81
N GLU A 114 13.76 -2.70 -20.76
CA GLU A 114 12.82 -2.10 -19.79
C GLU A 114 11.77 -1.23 -20.48
N ASP A 115 12.15 -0.36 -21.39
CA ASP A 115 11.23 0.51 -22.13
C ASP A 115 10.15 -0.26 -22.92
N LEU A 116 10.51 -1.42 -23.47
CA LEU A 116 9.56 -2.28 -24.18
C LEU A 116 8.58 -2.91 -23.20
N LEU A 117 9.11 -3.47 -22.11
CA LEU A 117 8.28 -4.12 -21.08
C LEU A 117 7.31 -3.11 -20.46
N ASP A 118 7.78 -1.92 -20.09
CA ASP A 118 6.93 -0.87 -19.52
C ASP A 118 5.84 -0.46 -20.50
N THR A 119 6.16 -0.26 -21.78
CA THR A 119 5.16 0.02 -22.81
C THR A 119 4.07 -1.05 -22.91
N LEU A 120 4.47 -2.32 -22.83
CA LEU A 120 3.54 -3.47 -22.89
C LEU A 120 2.64 -3.52 -21.65
N VAL A 121 3.23 -3.34 -20.46
CA VAL A 121 2.52 -3.39 -19.18
C VAL A 121 1.57 -2.20 -19.05
N GLU A 122 2.00 -0.98 -19.39
CA GLU A 122 1.14 0.21 -19.39
C GLU A 122 -0.07 0.03 -20.32
N THR A 123 0.17 -0.47 -21.54
CA THR A 123 -0.93 -0.68 -22.50
C THR A 123 -1.89 -1.78 -22.01
N LEU A 124 -1.37 -2.84 -21.40
CA LEU A 124 -2.18 -3.90 -20.81
C LEU A 124 -2.99 -3.37 -19.61
N ARG A 125 -2.37 -2.59 -18.72
CA ARG A 125 -3.05 -1.94 -17.60
C ARG A 125 -4.20 -1.06 -18.12
N ASP A 126 -3.96 -0.16 -19.06
CA ASP A 126 -4.99 0.70 -19.63
C ASP A 126 -6.12 -0.11 -20.31
N ALA A 127 -5.78 -1.22 -20.94
CA ALA A 127 -6.79 -2.13 -21.48
C ALA A 127 -7.62 -2.79 -20.36
N ILE A 128 -6.99 -3.26 -19.28
CA ILE A 128 -7.67 -3.84 -18.12
C ILE A 128 -8.58 -2.81 -17.45
N MET A 129 -8.10 -1.58 -17.27
CA MET A 129 -8.85 -0.47 -16.64
C MET A 129 -10.09 -0.07 -17.44
N ALA A 130 -10.16 -0.36 -18.73
CA ALA A 130 -11.35 -0.10 -19.54
C ALA A 130 -12.57 -0.90 -19.08
N ASP A 131 -12.38 -2.16 -18.67
CA ASP A 131 -13.36 -3.00 -17.99
C ASP A 131 -12.68 -4.17 -17.27
N PRO A 132 -12.31 -4.00 -16.00
CA PRO A 132 -11.63 -5.04 -15.23
C PRO A 132 -12.44 -6.35 -15.12
N SER A 133 -13.77 -6.27 -15.25
CA SER A 133 -14.68 -7.41 -15.11
C SER A 133 -14.49 -8.49 -16.19
N LEU A 134 -13.99 -8.11 -17.36
CA LEU A 134 -13.75 -9.04 -18.46
C LEU A 134 -12.48 -9.89 -18.31
N CYS A 135 -11.63 -9.61 -17.31
CA CYS A 135 -10.34 -10.29 -17.15
C CYS A 135 -10.46 -11.80 -16.86
N LEU A 136 -11.61 -12.28 -16.42
CA LEU A 136 -11.87 -13.71 -16.24
C LEU A 136 -12.22 -14.42 -17.56
N GLU A 137 -12.79 -13.70 -18.52
CA GLU A 137 -13.31 -14.27 -19.77
C GLU A 137 -12.22 -14.46 -20.85
N HIS A 138 -11.09 -13.76 -20.71
CA HIS A 138 -9.97 -13.79 -21.66
C HIS A 138 -8.61 -13.81 -20.96
N PRO A 139 -7.48 -14.02 -21.67
CA PRO A 139 -6.16 -14.29 -21.07
C PRO A 139 -5.47 -13.08 -20.45
N ALA A 140 -6.18 -11.99 -20.09
CA ALA A 140 -5.56 -10.78 -19.54
C ALA A 140 -4.72 -11.05 -18.28
N LEU A 141 -5.23 -11.87 -17.35
CA LEU A 141 -4.51 -12.27 -16.14
C LEU A 141 -3.25 -13.08 -16.45
N ASP A 142 -3.33 -14.01 -17.41
CA ASP A 142 -2.19 -14.84 -17.80
C ASP A 142 -1.09 -13.98 -18.43
N VAL A 143 -1.48 -13.00 -19.27
CA VAL A 143 -0.55 -12.03 -19.88
C VAL A 143 0.03 -11.12 -18.83
N LEU A 144 -0.78 -10.62 -17.88
CA LEU A 144 -0.33 -9.77 -16.77
C LEU A 144 0.72 -10.49 -15.91
N PHE A 145 0.47 -11.72 -15.50
CA PHE A 145 1.41 -12.50 -14.70
C PHE A 145 2.67 -12.90 -15.48
N THR A 146 2.56 -13.11 -16.77
CA THR A 146 3.73 -13.33 -17.63
C THR A 146 4.63 -12.10 -17.63
N MET A 147 4.08 -10.90 -17.85
CA MET A 147 4.84 -9.64 -17.79
C MET A 147 5.38 -9.37 -16.39
N ALA A 148 4.58 -9.61 -15.36
CA ALA A 148 4.99 -9.53 -13.96
C ALA A 148 6.25 -10.37 -13.69
N SER A 149 6.29 -11.60 -14.22
CA SER A 149 7.45 -12.49 -14.06
C SER A 149 8.71 -12.02 -14.78
N TYR A 150 8.57 -11.20 -15.83
CA TYR A 150 9.70 -10.63 -16.56
C TYR A 150 10.23 -9.35 -15.90
N GLY A 151 9.34 -8.53 -15.35
CA GLY A 151 9.66 -7.23 -14.79
C GLY A 151 9.60 -7.13 -13.27
N ALA A 152 9.61 -8.25 -12.55
CA ALA A 152 9.48 -8.25 -11.08
C ALA A 152 10.54 -7.38 -10.36
N SER A 153 11.72 -7.21 -10.95
CA SER A 153 12.79 -6.35 -10.41
C SER A 153 12.65 -4.87 -10.79
N SER A 154 11.73 -4.52 -11.70
CA SER A 154 11.45 -3.14 -12.08
C SER A 154 10.38 -2.54 -11.18
N PHE A 155 10.68 -1.41 -10.54
CA PHE A 155 9.72 -0.67 -9.73
C PHE A 155 8.50 -0.23 -10.55
N GLN A 156 8.72 0.28 -11.77
CA GLN A 156 7.66 0.74 -12.65
C GLN A 156 6.72 -0.40 -13.06
N THR A 157 7.29 -1.52 -13.50
CA THR A 157 6.49 -2.71 -13.85
C THR A 157 5.67 -3.20 -12.64
N THR A 158 6.29 -3.27 -11.45
CA THR A 158 5.62 -3.73 -10.23
C THR A 158 4.46 -2.81 -9.85
N MET A 159 4.64 -1.50 -9.93
CA MET A 159 3.58 -0.52 -9.66
C MET A 159 2.39 -0.70 -10.62
N LEU A 160 2.66 -0.78 -11.92
CA LEU A 160 1.61 -0.94 -12.95
C LEU A 160 0.85 -2.26 -12.82
N VAL A 161 1.55 -3.35 -12.49
CA VAL A 161 0.93 -4.66 -12.26
C VAL A 161 0.02 -4.63 -11.02
N ASN A 162 0.49 -4.02 -9.92
CA ASN A 162 -0.31 -3.87 -8.70
C ASN A 162 -1.57 -3.04 -8.97
N GLU A 163 -1.47 -1.90 -9.64
CA GLU A 163 -2.60 -1.03 -10.01
C GLU A 163 -3.64 -1.77 -10.86
N ALA A 164 -3.20 -2.49 -11.89
CA ALA A 164 -4.09 -3.29 -12.73
C ALA A 164 -4.78 -4.40 -11.92
N PHE A 165 -4.04 -5.07 -11.06
CA PHE A 165 -4.57 -6.19 -10.27
C PHE A 165 -5.53 -5.70 -9.17
N GLU A 166 -5.25 -4.59 -8.51
CA GLU A 166 -6.16 -3.94 -7.55
C GLU A 166 -7.49 -3.55 -8.21
N SER A 167 -7.42 -2.99 -9.41
CA SER A 167 -8.63 -2.69 -10.18
C SER A 167 -9.46 -3.94 -10.50
N ILE A 168 -8.80 -5.06 -10.85
CA ILE A 168 -9.47 -6.34 -11.08
C ILE A 168 -10.12 -6.85 -9.79
N THR A 169 -9.39 -6.89 -8.69
CA THR A 169 -9.89 -7.40 -7.40
C THR A 169 -11.08 -6.60 -6.91
N SER A 170 -10.99 -5.27 -6.92
CA SER A 170 -12.09 -4.36 -6.54
C SER A 170 -13.32 -4.55 -7.44
N SER A 171 -13.12 -4.66 -8.76
CA SER A 171 -14.22 -4.87 -9.71
C SER A 171 -14.92 -6.23 -9.50
N MET A 172 -14.14 -7.29 -9.23
CA MET A 172 -14.70 -8.61 -8.95
C MET A 172 -15.45 -8.66 -7.62
N ALA A 173 -14.93 -8.01 -6.59
CA ALA A 173 -15.60 -7.88 -5.30
C ALA A 173 -16.94 -7.14 -5.44
N ALA A 174 -16.96 -6.05 -6.23
CA ALA A 174 -18.19 -5.31 -6.52
C ALA A 174 -19.25 -6.12 -7.28
N GLN A 175 -18.85 -7.12 -8.08
CA GLN A 175 -19.78 -8.03 -8.77
C GLN A 175 -20.38 -9.08 -7.81
N GLY A 176 -19.73 -9.34 -6.68
CA GLY A 176 -20.21 -10.23 -5.65
C GLY A 176 -19.31 -11.44 -5.36
N PRO A 177 -19.65 -12.19 -4.31
CA PRO A 177 -18.78 -13.26 -3.78
C PRO A 177 -18.45 -14.38 -4.79
N GLU A 178 -19.37 -14.68 -5.70
CA GLU A 178 -19.16 -15.75 -6.69
C GLU A 178 -18.12 -15.35 -7.75
N ALA A 179 -18.19 -14.11 -8.28
CA ALA A 179 -17.21 -13.60 -9.22
C ALA A 179 -15.82 -13.51 -8.58
N TYR A 180 -15.78 -13.07 -7.32
CA TYR A 180 -14.54 -13.03 -6.55
C TYR A 180 -13.95 -14.42 -6.29
N ALA A 181 -14.79 -15.42 -5.97
CA ALA A 181 -14.33 -16.79 -5.80
C ALA A 181 -13.74 -17.38 -7.10
N GLN A 182 -14.31 -17.03 -8.27
CA GLN A 182 -13.75 -17.42 -9.57
C GLN A 182 -12.39 -16.77 -9.81
N LEU A 183 -12.23 -15.49 -9.46
CA LEU A 183 -10.93 -14.82 -9.50
C LEU A 183 -9.92 -15.56 -8.63
N CYS A 184 -10.24 -15.80 -7.35
CA CYS A 184 -9.37 -16.54 -6.43
C CYS A 184 -8.98 -17.91 -6.98
N ALA A 185 -9.93 -18.69 -7.50
CA ALA A 185 -9.65 -20.00 -8.09
C ALA A 185 -8.67 -19.93 -9.26
N LYS A 186 -8.69 -18.84 -10.04
CA LYS A 186 -7.78 -18.64 -11.18
C LYS A 186 -6.39 -18.16 -10.74
N VAL A 187 -6.30 -17.25 -9.78
CA VAL A 187 -5.03 -16.57 -9.47
C VAL A 187 -4.23 -17.19 -8.32
N LEU A 188 -4.88 -17.78 -7.30
CA LEU A 188 -4.19 -18.32 -6.12
C LEU A 188 -3.14 -19.39 -6.47
N PRO A 189 -3.36 -20.34 -7.40
CA PRO A 189 -2.34 -21.32 -7.73
C PRO A 189 -1.05 -20.68 -8.26
N THR A 190 -1.14 -19.64 -9.06
CA THR A 190 0.01 -18.92 -9.63
C THR A 190 0.72 -18.12 -8.54
N LEU A 191 -0.02 -17.33 -7.76
CA LEU A 191 0.55 -16.47 -6.72
C LEU A 191 1.20 -17.29 -5.60
N THR A 192 0.54 -18.32 -5.11
CA THR A 192 1.11 -19.18 -4.06
C THR A 192 2.23 -20.07 -4.57
N GLY A 193 2.21 -20.45 -5.85
CA GLY A 193 3.30 -21.17 -6.52
C GLY A 193 4.58 -20.33 -6.63
N ALA A 194 4.46 -19.02 -6.84
CA ALA A 194 5.59 -18.10 -6.84
C ALA A 194 6.29 -17.98 -5.46
N LEU A 195 5.62 -18.40 -4.38
CA LEU A 195 6.18 -18.46 -3.02
C LEU A 195 6.85 -19.81 -2.70
N ASP A 196 6.80 -20.79 -3.61
CA ASP A 196 7.44 -22.09 -3.42
C ASP A 196 8.92 -22.08 -3.87
N VAL A 197 9.65 -21.07 -3.38
CA VAL A 197 11.10 -20.97 -3.60
C VAL A 197 11.88 -21.85 -2.63
N GLY A 198 12.96 -22.47 -3.12
CA GLY A 198 13.77 -23.36 -2.30
C GLY A 198 14.65 -22.64 -1.28
N ASP A 199 15.20 -21.47 -1.66
CA ASP A 199 16.02 -20.62 -0.79
C ASP A 199 15.28 -19.31 -0.50
N MET A 200 14.81 -19.17 0.73
CA MET A 200 14.12 -17.97 1.22
C MET A 200 15.05 -16.94 1.86
N THR A 201 16.36 -17.22 1.86
CA THR A 201 17.37 -16.31 2.39
C THR A 201 17.94 -15.38 1.33
N ALA A 202 17.61 -15.62 0.04
CA ALA A 202 17.95 -14.77 -1.08
C ALA A 202 16.76 -13.89 -1.48
N GLU A 203 17.06 -12.64 -1.81
CA GLU A 203 16.06 -11.70 -2.36
C GLU A 203 15.39 -12.28 -3.61
N ASN A 204 14.06 -12.23 -3.65
CA ASN A 204 13.28 -12.75 -4.75
C ASN A 204 12.14 -11.80 -5.10
N ALA A 205 12.40 -10.90 -6.03
CA ALA A 205 11.44 -9.90 -6.48
C ALA A 205 10.09 -10.50 -6.95
N LEU A 206 10.07 -11.72 -7.47
CA LEU A 206 8.83 -12.40 -7.85
C LEU A 206 8.02 -12.81 -6.63
N SER A 207 8.68 -13.24 -5.55
CA SER A 207 7.99 -13.54 -4.28
C SER A 207 7.43 -12.26 -3.65
N ASP A 208 8.17 -11.15 -3.67
CA ASP A 208 7.72 -9.85 -3.18
C ASP A 208 6.46 -9.39 -3.92
N MET A 209 6.50 -9.45 -5.25
CA MET A 209 5.35 -9.11 -6.08
C MET A 209 4.16 -10.05 -5.80
N ALA A 210 4.38 -11.35 -5.67
CA ALA A 210 3.32 -12.31 -5.39
C ALA A 210 2.65 -12.05 -4.03
N VAL A 211 3.42 -11.70 -2.98
CA VAL A 211 2.86 -11.33 -1.67
C VAL A 211 2.08 -10.01 -1.75
N SER A 212 2.58 -9.03 -2.51
CA SER A 212 1.87 -7.77 -2.76
C SER A 212 0.51 -8.00 -3.43
N LEU A 213 0.46 -8.84 -4.47
CA LEU A 213 -0.79 -9.21 -5.13
C LEU A 213 -1.73 -10.02 -4.21
N LEU A 214 -1.19 -10.89 -3.35
CA LEU A 214 -1.99 -11.59 -2.34
C LEU A 214 -2.55 -10.63 -1.29
N SER A 215 -1.80 -9.59 -0.94
CA SER A 215 -2.28 -8.54 -0.03
C SER A 215 -3.46 -7.78 -0.64
N SER A 216 -3.32 -7.32 -1.87
CA SER A 216 -4.40 -6.66 -2.62
C SER A 216 -5.63 -7.57 -2.77
N LEU A 217 -5.42 -8.88 -3.01
CA LEU A 217 -6.50 -9.86 -3.08
C LEU A 217 -7.19 -10.04 -1.71
N ALA A 218 -6.48 -10.02 -0.59
CA ALA A 218 -7.07 -10.13 0.74
C ALA A 218 -7.80 -8.85 1.16
N GLU A 219 -7.23 -7.68 0.85
CA GLU A 219 -7.75 -6.37 1.21
C GLU A 219 -9.08 -6.04 0.51
N ASN A 220 -9.17 -6.33 -0.80
CA ASN A 220 -10.37 -6.06 -1.58
C ASN A 220 -11.39 -7.21 -1.54
N GLY A 221 -11.16 -8.24 -0.72
CA GLY A 221 -12.03 -9.42 -0.64
C GLY A 221 -13.40 -9.14 -0.03
N PRO A 222 -14.40 -9.95 -0.34
CA PRO A 222 -15.69 -9.91 0.34
C PRO A 222 -15.58 -10.40 1.79
N GLU A 223 -16.55 -10.06 2.61
CA GLU A 223 -16.76 -10.61 3.93
C GLU A 223 -17.95 -11.59 3.92
N PRO A 224 -17.74 -12.90 4.10
CA PRO A 224 -16.46 -13.61 4.30
C PRO A 224 -15.69 -13.86 2.99
N LEU A 225 -14.40 -14.22 3.12
CA LEU A 225 -13.55 -14.64 2.02
C LEU A 225 -14.01 -15.99 1.42
N PRO A 226 -13.64 -16.30 0.16
CA PRO A 226 -13.94 -17.59 -0.44
C PRO A 226 -13.42 -18.76 0.40
N GLN A 227 -14.21 -19.83 0.48
CA GLN A 227 -13.86 -21.02 1.24
C GLN A 227 -12.53 -21.62 0.77
N GLY A 228 -11.62 -21.90 1.71
CA GLY A 228 -10.29 -22.44 1.43
C GLY A 228 -9.20 -21.37 1.19
N PHE A 229 -9.56 -20.10 1.15
CA PHE A 229 -8.59 -19.01 0.99
C PHE A 229 -7.51 -19.07 2.09
N VAL A 230 -7.92 -19.14 3.35
CA VAL A 230 -7.02 -19.26 4.50
C VAL A 230 -6.08 -20.45 4.36
N ALA A 231 -6.64 -21.64 4.08
CA ALA A 231 -5.86 -22.87 3.96
C ALA A 231 -4.82 -22.84 2.83
N THR A 232 -5.06 -22.03 1.80
CA THR A 232 -4.16 -21.90 0.64
C THR A 232 -3.06 -20.86 0.88
N VAL A 233 -3.39 -19.73 1.51
CA VAL A 233 -2.50 -18.57 1.61
C VAL A 233 -1.69 -18.56 2.90
N VAL A 234 -2.34 -18.77 4.05
CA VAL A 234 -1.71 -18.62 5.38
C VAL A 234 -0.47 -19.50 5.60
N PRO A 235 -0.44 -20.78 5.19
CA PRO A 235 0.76 -21.61 5.35
C PRO A 235 1.98 -21.04 4.61
N LYS A 236 1.76 -20.43 3.43
CA LYS A 236 2.83 -19.84 2.62
C LYS A 236 3.39 -18.59 3.30
N LEU A 237 2.50 -17.70 3.77
CA LEU A 237 2.92 -16.48 4.50
C LEU A 237 3.59 -16.81 5.84
N TYR A 238 3.09 -17.80 6.58
CA TYR A 238 3.71 -18.29 7.80
C TYR A 238 5.15 -18.76 7.53
N ARG A 239 5.35 -19.59 6.50
CA ARG A 239 6.68 -20.04 6.10
C ARG A 239 7.61 -18.87 5.73
N LEU A 240 7.12 -17.87 5.00
CA LEU A 240 7.89 -16.68 4.64
C LEU A 240 8.38 -15.91 5.88
N ILE A 241 7.51 -15.64 6.83
CA ILE A 241 7.84 -14.88 8.05
C ILE A 241 8.87 -15.64 8.92
N PHE A 242 8.83 -16.97 8.92
CA PHE A 242 9.75 -17.76 9.74
C PHE A 242 11.08 -18.09 9.07
N SER A 243 11.13 -18.15 7.74
CA SER A 243 12.30 -18.57 6.97
C SER A 243 12.92 -17.46 6.15
N GLY A 244 12.15 -16.42 5.82
CA GLY A 244 12.62 -15.26 5.06
C GLY A 244 13.46 -14.32 5.91
N VAL A 245 14.31 -13.52 5.23
CA VAL A 245 15.18 -12.52 5.86
C VAL A 245 14.85 -11.10 5.42
N GLU A 246 14.02 -10.92 4.40
CA GLU A 246 13.69 -9.62 3.85
C GLU A 246 12.58 -8.91 4.64
N PHE A 247 12.84 -7.64 5.02
CA PHE A 247 11.92 -6.86 5.84
C PHE A 247 10.62 -6.50 5.12
N ASN A 248 10.68 -6.13 3.82
CA ASN A 248 9.48 -5.79 3.04
C ASN A 248 8.53 -6.99 2.95
N LEU A 249 9.08 -8.18 2.73
CA LEU A 249 8.32 -9.41 2.65
C LEU A 249 7.60 -9.72 3.97
N HIS A 250 8.27 -9.50 5.12
CA HIS A 250 7.66 -9.66 6.45
C HIS A 250 6.52 -8.67 6.68
N GLN A 251 6.69 -7.40 6.30
CA GLN A 251 5.66 -6.38 6.43
C GLN A 251 4.43 -6.74 5.60
N THR A 252 4.61 -6.97 4.29
CA THR A 252 3.50 -7.26 3.37
C THR A 252 2.78 -8.55 3.74
N ALA A 253 3.52 -9.60 4.14
CA ALA A 253 2.92 -10.85 4.63
C ALA A 253 2.10 -10.62 5.90
N THR A 254 2.58 -9.79 6.82
CA THR A 254 1.86 -9.45 8.06
C THR A 254 0.57 -8.68 7.77
N VAL A 255 0.63 -7.70 6.86
CA VAL A 255 -0.55 -6.94 6.38
C VAL A 255 -1.55 -7.88 5.71
N THR A 256 -1.09 -8.79 4.87
CA THR A 256 -1.95 -9.77 4.21
C THR A 256 -2.71 -10.63 5.22
N ILE A 257 -2.02 -11.15 6.25
CA ILE A 257 -2.66 -11.94 7.33
C ILE A 257 -3.66 -11.08 8.12
N LYS A 258 -3.34 -9.81 8.38
CA LYS A 258 -4.25 -8.85 9.02
C LYS A 258 -5.54 -8.69 8.21
N HIS A 259 -5.44 -8.48 6.89
CA HIS A 259 -6.62 -8.36 6.02
C HIS A 259 -7.43 -9.66 5.97
N ILE A 260 -6.79 -10.81 5.88
CA ILE A 260 -7.47 -12.12 5.96
C ILE A 260 -8.26 -12.24 7.26
N LEU A 261 -7.65 -11.89 8.39
CA LEU A 261 -8.29 -11.95 9.70
C LEU A 261 -9.45 -10.96 9.83
N ALA A 262 -9.29 -9.75 9.28
CA ALA A 262 -10.32 -8.73 9.28
C ALA A 262 -11.57 -9.19 8.52
N HIS A 263 -11.40 -9.79 7.34
CA HIS A 263 -12.49 -10.20 6.46
C HIS A 263 -13.11 -11.55 6.84
N ASP A 264 -12.33 -12.49 7.38
CA ASP A 264 -12.86 -13.83 7.71
C ASP A 264 -12.17 -14.46 8.93
N SER A 265 -12.47 -13.90 10.11
CA SER A 265 -11.95 -14.43 11.36
C SER A 265 -12.47 -15.84 11.69
N ASP A 266 -13.66 -16.21 11.22
CA ASP A 266 -14.24 -17.53 11.47
C ASP A 266 -13.49 -18.61 10.68
N GLN A 267 -13.20 -18.36 9.39
CA GLN A 267 -12.37 -19.28 8.60
C GLN A 267 -10.96 -19.38 9.18
N MET A 268 -10.38 -18.23 9.59
CA MET A 268 -9.05 -18.19 10.18
C MET A 268 -8.95 -18.99 11.49
N PHE A 269 -9.87 -18.78 12.43
CA PHE A 269 -9.84 -19.48 13.71
C PHE A 269 -10.33 -20.94 13.65
N GLY A 270 -11.13 -21.28 12.64
CA GLY A 270 -11.58 -22.64 12.39
C GLY A 270 -10.56 -23.51 11.65
N TRP A 271 -9.57 -22.87 11.01
CA TRP A 271 -8.56 -23.59 10.25
C TRP A 271 -7.46 -24.17 11.15
N HIS A 272 -6.94 -25.33 10.75
CA HIS A 272 -5.78 -25.98 11.36
C HIS A 272 -4.78 -26.32 10.28
N ASP A 273 -3.52 -26.01 10.54
CA ASP A 273 -2.42 -26.36 9.66
C ASP A 273 -2.26 -27.89 9.58
N PRO A 274 -2.37 -28.47 8.37
CA PRO A 274 -2.31 -29.92 8.23
C PRO A 274 -0.92 -30.51 8.52
N GLU A 275 0.15 -29.71 8.45
CA GLU A 275 1.52 -30.17 8.69
C GLU A 275 1.86 -30.18 10.17
N THR A 276 1.47 -29.14 10.90
CA THR A 276 1.84 -28.95 12.31
C THR A 276 0.70 -29.27 13.28
N GLY A 277 -0.53 -29.32 12.80
CA GLY A 277 -1.75 -29.48 13.60
C GLY A 277 -2.16 -28.25 14.40
N LYS A 278 -1.45 -27.11 14.25
CA LYS A 278 -1.73 -25.87 14.97
C LYS A 278 -2.95 -25.17 14.43
N GLY A 279 -3.75 -24.59 15.31
CA GLY A 279 -4.90 -23.76 14.92
C GLY A 279 -4.47 -22.39 14.41
N GLY A 280 -5.34 -21.76 13.61
CA GLY A 280 -5.05 -20.46 13.00
C GLY A 280 -4.73 -19.36 14.02
N LEU A 281 -5.44 -19.30 15.15
CA LEU A 281 -5.13 -18.36 16.24
C LEU A 281 -3.71 -18.60 16.81
N GLU A 282 -3.34 -19.88 17.03
CA GLU A 282 -2.00 -20.21 17.51
C GLU A 282 -0.92 -19.78 16.52
N ILE A 283 -1.15 -19.97 15.22
CA ILE A 283 -0.22 -19.54 14.17
C ILE A 283 -0.05 -18.02 14.17
N ILE A 284 -1.14 -17.26 14.28
CA ILE A 284 -1.05 -15.80 14.36
C ILE A 284 -0.26 -15.36 15.60
N LEU A 285 -0.52 -15.95 16.75
CA LEU A 285 0.22 -15.64 17.98
C LEU A 285 1.71 -15.97 17.86
N LEU A 286 2.07 -17.06 17.19
CA LEU A 286 3.47 -17.40 16.89
C LEU A 286 4.12 -16.38 15.93
N ILE A 287 3.39 -15.90 14.93
CA ILE A 287 3.87 -14.83 14.03
C ILE A 287 4.14 -13.56 14.83
N ILE A 288 3.21 -13.14 15.67
CA ILE A 288 3.37 -11.96 16.52
C ILE A 288 4.57 -12.12 17.45
N ASP A 289 4.70 -13.26 18.12
CA ASP A 289 5.84 -13.55 19.01
C ASP A 289 7.17 -13.51 18.26
N ARG A 290 7.23 -14.10 17.07
CA ARG A 290 8.42 -14.07 16.19
C ARG A 290 8.81 -12.64 15.82
N LEU A 291 7.85 -11.81 15.39
CA LEU A 291 8.10 -10.45 14.93
C LEU A 291 8.39 -9.46 16.08
N LEU A 292 7.84 -9.70 17.26
CA LEU A 292 8.17 -8.93 18.47
C LEU A 292 9.50 -9.37 19.11
N GLY A 293 10.10 -10.45 18.63
CA GLY A 293 11.34 -11.00 19.16
C GLY A 293 12.53 -10.02 19.03
N PRO A 294 13.52 -10.12 19.95
CA PRO A 294 14.64 -9.16 20.01
C PRO A 294 15.61 -9.23 18.81
N GLY A 295 15.51 -10.28 18.00
CA GLY A 295 16.34 -10.45 16.79
C GLY A 295 15.72 -9.92 15.51
N VAL A 296 14.52 -9.32 15.57
CA VAL A 296 13.83 -8.74 14.43
C VAL A 296 13.94 -7.22 14.52
N ASP A 297 14.37 -6.58 13.42
CA ASP A 297 14.47 -5.13 13.35
C ASP A 297 13.08 -4.46 13.30
N ASP A 298 13.03 -3.16 13.64
CA ASP A 298 11.78 -2.42 13.72
C ASP A 298 11.06 -2.31 12.37
N ALA A 299 11.82 -2.30 11.26
CA ALA A 299 11.23 -2.21 9.93
C ALA A 299 10.50 -3.51 9.58
N SER A 300 11.14 -4.67 9.76
CA SER A 300 10.51 -5.99 9.55
C SER A 300 9.26 -6.20 10.40
N ALA A 301 9.22 -5.64 11.61
CA ALA A 301 8.13 -5.78 12.55
C ALA A 301 7.08 -4.64 12.48
N ALA A 302 7.23 -3.68 11.56
CA ALA A 302 6.43 -2.45 11.59
C ALA A 302 4.92 -2.69 11.69
N GLU A 303 4.40 -3.69 11.00
CA GLU A 303 2.96 -3.98 10.90
C GLU A 303 2.40 -4.93 11.97
N VAL A 304 3.26 -5.48 12.85
CA VAL A 304 2.81 -6.47 13.85
C VAL A 304 1.81 -5.91 14.86
N GLY A 305 1.91 -4.62 15.19
CA GLY A 305 0.97 -3.95 16.09
C GLY A 305 -0.45 -3.93 15.51
N GLY A 306 -0.60 -3.66 14.20
CA GLY A 306 -1.89 -3.72 13.51
C GLY A 306 -2.48 -5.14 13.52
N LEU A 307 -1.66 -6.16 13.29
CA LEU A 307 -2.10 -7.56 13.40
C LEU A 307 -2.52 -7.91 14.84
N ALA A 308 -1.79 -7.44 15.86
CA ALA A 308 -2.13 -7.67 17.26
C ALA A 308 -3.48 -7.01 17.63
N VAL A 309 -3.75 -5.79 17.14
CA VAL A 309 -5.05 -5.13 17.32
C VAL A 309 -6.17 -5.98 16.72
N GLU A 310 -6.01 -6.43 15.47
CA GLU A 310 -7.03 -7.21 14.77
C GLU A 310 -7.32 -8.54 15.50
N VAL A 311 -6.28 -9.22 15.99
CA VAL A 311 -6.44 -10.44 16.80
C VAL A 311 -7.23 -10.17 18.07
N VAL A 312 -6.91 -9.10 18.80
CA VAL A 312 -7.61 -8.73 20.03
C VAL A 312 -9.09 -8.46 19.76
N GLU A 313 -9.41 -7.77 18.68
CA GLU A 313 -10.78 -7.44 18.30
C GLU A 313 -11.59 -8.67 17.86
N LYS A 314 -11.03 -9.48 16.96
CA LYS A 314 -11.75 -10.60 16.34
C LYS A 314 -11.82 -11.83 17.24
N ALA A 315 -10.77 -12.11 18.03
CA ALA A 315 -10.78 -13.25 18.96
C ALA A 315 -11.51 -12.95 20.27
N GLY A 316 -11.46 -11.69 20.73
CA GLY A 316 -12.05 -11.28 22.00
C GLY A 316 -11.44 -11.96 23.23
N ALA A 317 -11.97 -11.64 24.39
CA ALA A 317 -11.50 -12.22 25.66
C ALA A 317 -11.74 -13.75 25.75
N ASP A 318 -12.76 -14.25 25.09
CA ASP A 318 -13.15 -15.67 25.18
C ASP A 318 -12.12 -16.59 24.50
N LYS A 319 -11.65 -16.23 23.30
CA LYS A 319 -10.67 -17.04 22.55
C LYS A 319 -9.24 -16.73 22.95
N LEU A 320 -8.90 -15.47 23.23
CA LEU A 320 -7.57 -15.08 23.70
C LEU A 320 -7.32 -15.47 25.15
N GLY A 321 -8.35 -15.34 26.02
CA GLY A 321 -8.30 -15.78 27.40
C GLY A 321 -6.93 -15.59 28.09
N PRO A 322 -6.21 -16.68 28.33
CA PRO A 322 -4.92 -16.63 29.02
C PRO A 322 -3.81 -15.93 28.20
N TYR A 323 -3.89 -15.87 26.89
CA TYR A 323 -2.85 -15.30 26.03
C TYR A 323 -2.89 -13.77 25.93
N LEU A 324 -4.02 -13.12 26.26
CA LEU A 324 -4.18 -11.68 26.11
C LEU A 324 -3.14 -10.90 26.95
N MET A 325 -3.00 -11.27 28.22
CA MET A 325 -2.09 -10.59 29.14
C MET A 325 -0.63 -10.77 28.74
N ASP A 326 -0.26 -11.94 28.24
CA ASP A 326 1.09 -12.21 27.77
C ASP A 326 1.38 -11.45 26.47
N LEU A 327 0.43 -11.41 25.53
CA LEU A 327 0.53 -10.60 24.32
C LEU A 327 0.78 -9.13 24.65
N LEU A 328 -0.05 -8.53 25.51
CA LEU A 328 0.09 -7.11 25.88
C LEU A 328 1.41 -6.83 26.60
N ARG A 329 1.89 -7.76 27.42
CA ARG A 329 3.19 -7.66 28.08
C ARG A 329 4.33 -7.66 27.07
N VAL A 330 4.32 -8.56 26.10
CA VAL A 330 5.35 -8.65 25.05
C VAL A 330 5.35 -7.39 24.18
N VAL A 331 4.17 -6.87 23.82
CA VAL A 331 4.03 -5.59 23.10
C VAL A 331 4.65 -4.43 23.90
N ALA A 332 4.38 -4.34 25.22
CA ALA A 332 4.96 -3.29 26.07
C ALA A 332 6.49 -3.41 26.20
N ILE A 333 7.00 -4.64 26.35
CA ILE A 333 8.44 -4.92 26.41
C ILE A 333 9.11 -4.49 25.09
N ARG A 334 8.55 -4.89 23.94
CA ARG A 334 9.11 -4.53 22.62
C ARG A 334 9.05 -3.02 22.36
N LEU A 335 7.97 -2.36 22.81
CA LEU A 335 7.83 -0.92 22.73
C LEU A 335 8.96 -0.19 23.48
N SER A 336 9.49 -0.74 24.59
CA SER A 336 10.59 -0.11 25.34
C SER A 336 11.85 0.07 24.50
N THR A 337 12.13 -0.82 23.57
CA THR A 337 13.31 -0.84 22.70
C THR A 337 13.05 -0.31 21.29
N ALA A 338 11.79 -0.09 20.90
CA ALA A 338 11.43 0.41 19.58
C ALA A 338 11.97 1.82 19.33
N GLU A 339 12.50 2.05 18.13
CA GLU A 339 13.09 3.34 17.70
C GLU A 339 12.37 3.93 16.49
N HIS A 340 11.86 3.11 15.57
CA HIS A 340 11.18 3.59 14.37
C HIS A 340 9.76 4.12 14.68
N ALA A 341 9.46 5.32 14.17
CA ALA A 341 8.21 6.02 14.48
C ALA A 341 6.95 5.24 14.07
N SER A 342 6.93 4.61 12.89
CA SER A 342 5.82 3.78 12.41
C SER A 342 5.61 2.55 13.28
N PHE A 343 6.68 1.88 13.67
CA PHE A 343 6.61 0.73 14.57
C PHE A 343 6.10 1.13 15.96
N ILE A 344 6.63 2.22 16.54
CA ILE A 344 6.13 2.76 17.82
C ILE A 344 4.65 3.10 17.72
N GLN A 345 4.21 3.77 16.65
CA GLN A 345 2.80 4.08 16.40
C GLN A 345 1.94 2.80 16.43
N ASN A 346 2.32 1.79 15.66
CA ASN A 346 1.56 0.54 15.56
C ASN A 346 1.49 -0.22 16.89
N LEU A 347 2.59 -0.27 17.67
CA LEU A 347 2.56 -0.88 19.00
C LEU A 347 1.72 -0.08 20.01
N VAL A 348 1.79 1.24 19.98
CA VAL A 348 0.97 2.11 20.84
C VAL A 348 -0.51 1.97 20.52
N LEU A 349 -0.88 1.83 19.24
CA LEU A 349 -2.28 1.68 18.83
C LEU A 349 -2.94 0.43 19.44
N VAL A 350 -2.19 -0.61 19.81
CA VAL A 350 -2.73 -1.76 20.57
C VAL A 350 -3.35 -1.29 21.90
N PHE A 351 -2.61 -0.47 22.65
CA PHE A 351 -3.09 0.07 23.93
C PHE A 351 -4.14 1.18 23.72
N ALA A 352 -3.98 2.00 22.69
CA ALA A 352 -4.96 3.02 22.34
C ALA A 352 -6.32 2.39 22.04
N ARG A 353 -6.35 1.35 21.22
CA ARG A 353 -7.58 0.66 20.83
C ARG A 353 -8.30 0.05 22.05
N LEU A 354 -7.59 -0.64 22.90
CA LEU A 354 -8.15 -1.17 24.16
C LEU A 354 -8.66 -0.06 25.08
N SER A 355 -7.96 1.08 25.12
CA SER A 355 -8.37 2.25 25.94
C SER A 355 -9.62 2.96 25.41
N LEU A 356 -10.05 2.70 24.18
CA LEU A 356 -11.34 3.18 23.69
C LEU A 356 -12.51 2.55 24.44
N THR A 357 -12.35 1.27 24.82
CA THR A 357 -13.40 0.50 25.52
C THR A 357 -13.21 0.58 27.03
N ASN A 358 -12.03 0.32 27.55
CA ASN A 358 -11.75 0.28 29.00
C ASN A 358 -10.35 0.78 29.36
N ALA A 359 -10.20 2.09 29.39
CA ALA A 359 -8.92 2.73 29.69
C ALA A 359 -8.40 2.42 31.11
N GLN A 360 -9.30 2.23 32.10
CA GLN A 360 -8.89 1.92 33.48
C GLN A 360 -8.21 0.56 33.57
N GLU A 361 -8.78 -0.48 32.96
CA GLU A 361 -8.19 -1.81 32.97
C GLU A 361 -6.82 -1.85 32.29
N VAL A 362 -6.65 -1.08 31.19
CA VAL A 362 -5.36 -0.95 30.53
C VAL A 362 -4.31 -0.34 31.44
N LEU A 363 -4.63 0.76 32.16
CA LEU A 363 -3.70 1.39 33.09
C LEU A 363 -3.38 0.46 34.27
N ASP A 364 -4.41 -0.24 34.80
CA ASP A 364 -4.24 -1.18 35.92
C ASP A 364 -3.36 -2.37 35.54
N PHE A 365 -3.56 -2.93 34.35
CA PHE A 365 -2.70 -3.99 33.82
C PHE A 365 -1.25 -3.52 33.65
N LEU A 366 -1.03 -2.37 32.99
CA LEU A 366 0.30 -1.84 32.73
C LEU A 366 1.07 -1.52 34.02
N ALA A 367 0.39 -1.18 35.10
CA ALA A 367 1.01 -0.91 36.39
C ALA A 367 1.46 -2.18 37.16
N GLN A 368 1.01 -3.39 36.74
CA GLN A 368 1.24 -4.63 37.50
C GLN A 368 2.58 -5.30 37.20
N PHE A 369 3.27 -4.94 36.12
CA PHE A 369 4.52 -5.60 35.73
C PHE A 369 5.66 -4.61 35.51
N GLN A 370 6.89 -5.11 35.60
CA GLN A 370 8.11 -4.36 35.34
C GLN A 370 8.65 -4.71 33.93
N VAL A 371 9.22 -3.74 33.28
CA VAL A 371 9.97 -3.86 32.03
C VAL A 371 11.44 -3.58 32.36
N ASP A 372 12.29 -4.56 32.10
CA ASP A 372 13.72 -4.47 32.37
C ASP A 372 14.45 -3.64 31.29
N GLY A 373 15.60 -3.08 31.64
CA GLY A 373 16.48 -2.38 30.71
C GLY A 373 16.74 -0.92 31.08
N PRO A 374 17.57 -0.21 30.29
CA PRO A 374 17.97 1.19 30.56
C PRO A 374 16.81 2.19 30.56
N ALA A 375 15.78 1.91 29.76
CA ALA A 375 14.54 2.67 29.70
C ALA A 375 13.39 1.96 30.45
N GLY A 376 13.73 1.05 31.36
CA GLY A 376 12.81 0.24 32.15
C GLY A 376 11.99 1.05 33.14
N GLY A 377 11.07 0.34 33.82
CA GLY A 377 10.13 0.88 34.78
C GLY A 377 8.88 0.02 34.81
N THR A 378 7.81 0.48 35.43
CA THR A 378 6.52 -0.18 35.27
C THR A 378 6.09 -0.17 33.81
N GLY A 379 5.33 -1.15 33.36
CA GLY A 379 4.75 -1.14 32.01
C GLY A 379 4.02 0.15 31.70
N LEU A 380 3.33 0.72 32.71
CA LEU A 380 2.65 2.03 32.60
C LEU A 380 3.62 3.17 32.30
N GLU A 381 4.76 3.24 33.01
CA GLU A 381 5.78 4.28 32.75
C GLU A 381 6.36 4.17 31.35
N VAL A 382 6.69 2.96 30.93
CA VAL A 382 7.27 2.68 29.61
C VAL A 382 6.29 3.05 28.48
N VAL A 383 5.07 2.54 28.55
CA VAL A 383 4.06 2.78 27.51
C VAL A 383 3.69 4.26 27.45
N MET A 384 3.41 4.92 28.58
CA MET A 384 3.02 6.33 28.56
C MET A 384 4.16 7.24 28.07
N ARG A 385 5.42 6.92 28.40
CA ARG A 385 6.58 7.67 27.93
C ARG A 385 6.70 7.54 26.39
N LYS A 386 6.75 6.33 25.87
CA LYS A 386 6.85 6.10 24.42
C LYS A 386 5.66 6.69 23.66
N TRP A 387 4.46 6.52 24.18
CA TRP A 387 3.23 7.03 23.59
C TRP A 387 3.25 8.55 23.45
N LEU A 388 3.45 9.27 24.54
CA LEU A 388 3.35 10.73 24.56
C LEU A 388 4.57 11.43 23.93
N GLU A 389 5.73 10.79 23.92
CA GLU A 389 6.91 11.32 23.23
C GLU A 389 6.82 11.16 21.71
N ASN A 390 6.01 10.20 21.21
CA ASN A 390 5.88 9.91 19.79
C ASN A 390 4.52 10.27 19.18
N SER A 391 3.54 10.71 19.95
CA SER A 391 2.20 11.06 19.44
C SER A 391 2.22 12.08 18.30
N VAL A 392 3.18 13.00 18.31
CA VAL A 392 3.35 14.02 17.25
C VAL A 392 3.81 13.44 15.91
N ASN A 393 4.32 12.21 15.91
CA ASN A 393 4.79 11.50 14.71
C ASN A 393 3.71 10.59 14.13
N PHE A 394 2.53 10.51 14.73
CA PHE A 394 1.46 9.66 14.25
C PHE A 394 0.93 10.19 12.92
N SER A 395 0.74 9.29 11.97
CA SER A 395 0.23 9.54 10.64
C SER A 395 -1.01 8.67 10.37
N GLY A 396 -1.82 9.10 9.41
CA GLY A 396 -3.09 8.46 9.10
C GLY A 396 -4.26 8.97 9.97
N TYR A 397 -5.34 9.37 9.31
CA TYR A 397 -6.51 9.97 9.98
C TYR A 397 -7.06 9.07 11.10
N GLU A 398 -7.27 7.80 10.81
CA GLU A 398 -7.86 6.86 11.77
C GLU A 398 -6.95 6.60 12.97
N ALA A 399 -5.64 6.49 12.76
CA ALA A 399 -4.65 6.32 13.83
C ALA A 399 -4.61 7.56 14.74
N ILE A 400 -4.62 8.76 14.17
CA ILE A 400 -4.68 10.01 14.94
C ILE A 400 -5.99 10.09 15.73
N ARG A 401 -7.13 9.77 15.11
CA ARG A 401 -8.45 9.77 15.76
C ARG A 401 -8.50 8.81 16.95
N GLN A 402 -8.01 7.58 16.78
CA GLN A 402 -7.93 6.58 17.86
C GLN A 402 -7.00 7.07 18.98
N ASN A 403 -5.83 7.59 18.64
CA ASN A 403 -4.88 8.16 19.58
C ASN A 403 -5.52 9.25 20.45
N VAL A 404 -6.12 10.27 19.83
CA VAL A 404 -6.74 11.40 20.54
C VAL A 404 -7.89 10.94 21.43
N THR A 405 -8.73 10.02 20.92
CA THR A 405 -9.87 9.50 21.70
C THR A 405 -9.39 8.69 22.90
N ALA A 406 -8.39 7.82 22.73
CA ALA A 406 -7.81 7.03 23.82
C ALA A 406 -7.16 7.92 24.88
N LEU A 407 -6.33 8.89 24.48
CA LEU A 407 -5.71 9.85 25.40
C LEU A 407 -6.75 10.68 26.15
N THR A 408 -7.86 11.04 25.50
CA THR A 408 -8.99 11.73 26.14
C THR A 408 -9.66 10.84 27.20
N ASN A 409 -9.88 9.56 26.91
CA ASN A 409 -10.44 8.62 27.87
C ASN A 409 -9.51 8.43 29.07
N ILE A 410 -8.21 8.25 28.84
CA ILE A 410 -7.21 8.15 29.90
C ILE A 410 -7.19 9.43 30.76
N TYR A 411 -7.23 10.61 30.15
CA TYR A 411 -7.25 11.88 30.88
C TYR A 411 -8.47 12.03 31.80
N LYS A 412 -9.66 11.60 31.34
CA LYS A 412 -10.91 11.65 32.13
C LYS A 412 -10.91 10.76 33.37
N LEU A 413 -10.02 9.78 33.46
CA LEU A 413 -9.90 8.91 34.64
C LEU A 413 -9.34 9.63 35.87
N HIS A 414 -8.61 10.74 35.67
CA HIS A 414 -7.92 11.48 36.74
C HIS A 414 -7.03 10.59 37.60
N ASP A 415 -6.36 9.61 36.99
CA ASP A 415 -5.54 8.65 37.70
C ASP A 415 -4.28 9.32 38.26
N GLU A 416 -4.12 9.28 39.60
CA GLU A 416 -3.01 9.93 40.29
C GLU A 416 -1.63 9.38 39.87
N ARG A 417 -1.55 8.12 39.41
CA ARG A 417 -0.31 7.48 38.93
C ARG A 417 0.30 8.27 37.77
N LEU A 418 -0.52 8.84 36.87
CA LEU A 418 -0.08 9.61 35.71
C LEU A 418 0.60 10.92 36.11
N SER A 419 0.27 11.49 37.26
CA SER A 419 0.91 12.70 37.76
C SER A 419 2.32 12.44 38.31
N ASN A 420 2.62 11.21 38.68
CA ASN A 420 3.92 10.81 39.20
C ASN A 420 4.92 10.37 38.13
N ILE A 421 4.44 10.11 36.92
CA ILE A 421 5.28 9.69 35.77
C ILE A 421 5.75 10.95 35.04
N LEU A 422 7.08 11.08 34.84
CA LEU A 422 7.68 12.18 34.12
C LEU A 422 8.05 11.77 32.69
N VAL A 423 7.71 12.63 31.75
CA VAL A 423 7.99 12.47 30.32
C VAL A 423 8.61 13.73 29.73
N LYS A 424 9.24 13.66 28.56
CA LYS A 424 9.80 14.82 27.87
C LYS A 424 8.71 15.82 27.53
N GLY A 425 8.92 17.04 27.98
CA GLY A 425 8.10 18.22 27.71
C GLY A 425 8.63 19.02 26.52
N ASP A 426 8.81 20.32 26.72
CA ASP A 426 9.29 21.23 25.69
C ASP A 426 10.82 21.17 25.56
N LEU A 427 11.30 21.38 24.33
CA LEU A 427 12.72 21.49 24.03
C LEU A 427 13.29 22.73 24.74
N ILE A 428 14.37 22.55 25.49
CA ILE A 428 15.10 23.65 26.09
C ILE A 428 16.04 24.25 25.03
N VAL A 429 15.57 25.31 24.39
CA VAL A 429 16.36 26.01 23.37
C VAL A 429 17.57 26.66 24.02
N GLN A 430 18.76 26.10 23.80
CA GLN A 430 20.00 26.79 24.15
C GLN A 430 20.25 27.86 23.08
N ASN A 431 20.34 29.13 23.51
CA ASN A 431 20.63 30.29 22.66
C ASN A 431 22.06 30.22 22.10
N THR A 432 22.32 29.27 21.22
CA THR A 432 23.55 29.20 20.46
C THR A 432 23.22 29.57 19.01
N SER A 433 23.77 30.69 18.55
CA SER A 433 23.64 31.19 17.16
C SER A 433 24.32 30.29 16.10
N ARG A 434 24.63 29.05 16.42
CA ARG A 434 25.30 28.09 15.53
C ARG A 434 24.40 26.90 15.22
N ILE A 435 24.25 26.61 13.92
CA ILE A 435 23.66 25.39 13.43
C ILE A 435 24.52 24.20 13.88
N LYS A 436 23.97 23.30 14.70
CA LYS A 436 24.67 22.08 15.14
C LYS A 436 24.84 21.13 13.96
N THR A 437 26.06 20.65 13.71
CA THR A 437 26.31 19.56 12.77
C THR A 437 25.80 18.22 13.35
N ARG A 438 25.53 17.21 12.49
CA ARG A 438 25.08 15.87 12.93
C ARG A 438 26.01 15.23 13.98
N SER A 439 27.33 15.45 13.87
CA SER A 439 28.31 14.94 14.82
C SER A 439 28.29 15.71 16.16
N GLN A 440 27.94 16.99 16.16
CA GLN A 440 27.75 17.78 17.39
C GLN A 440 26.44 17.41 18.08
N ALA A 441 25.35 17.19 17.33
CA ALA A 441 24.08 16.74 17.89
C ALA A 441 24.20 15.37 18.59
N LYS A 442 25.04 14.47 18.08
CA LYS A 442 25.34 13.19 18.77
C LYS A 442 26.13 13.35 20.07
N LYS A 443 26.97 14.39 20.18
CA LYS A 443 27.77 14.66 21.38
C LYS A 443 27.01 15.46 22.44
N GLU A 444 26.10 16.32 22.01
CA GLU A 444 25.28 17.18 22.85
C GLU A 444 23.81 16.97 22.48
N PRO A 445 23.15 15.91 22.99
CA PRO A 445 21.76 15.66 22.71
C PRO A 445 20.86 16.80 23.21
N ASP A 446 19.76 16.99 22.51
CA ASP A 446 18.79 18.03 22.89
C ASP A 446 18.24 17.77 24.29
N GLN A 447 18.12 18.85 25.05
CA GLN A 447 17.60 18.82 26.41
C GLN A 447 16.12 19.17 26.41
N TYR A 448 15.35 18.44 27.18
CA TYR A 448 13.91 18.64 27.32
C TYR A 448 13.56 18.92 28.78
N SER A 449 12.53 19.72 28.99
CA SER A 449 11.90 19.84 30.30
C SER A 449 11.25 18.51 30.67
N MET A 450 11.26 18.13 31.94
CA MET A 450 10.53 16.94 32.40
C MET A 450 9.22 17.39 33.02
N ILE A 451 8.10 16.86 32.49
CA ILE A 451 6.75 17.23 32.93
C ILE A 451 5.93 15.98 33.25
N PRO A 452 4.93 16.08 34.16
CA PRO A 452 4.02 14.97 34.43
C PRO A 452 3.23 14.52 33.17
N VAL A 453 2.95 13.23 33.09
CA VAL A 453 2.12 12.63 32.02
C VAL A 453 0.78 13.36 31.90
N SER A 454 0.11 13.67 33.00
CA SER A 454 -1.16 14.40 33.02
C SER A 454 -1.09 15.76 32.29
N LEU A 455 0.02 16.51 32.46
CA LEU A 455 0.25 17.76 31.76
C LEU A 455 0.59 17.55 30.28
N LYS A 456 1.40 16.54 29.97
CA LYS A 456 1.76 16.21 28.57
C LYS A 456 0.53 15.77 27.77
N LEU A 457 -0.39 15.00 28.35
CA LEU A 457 -1.68 14.64 27.76
C LEU A 457 -2.45 15.87 27.29
N VAL A 458 -2.59 16.87 28.17
CA VAL A 458 -3.28 18.13 27.81
C VAL A 458 -2.57 18.84 26.67
N LYS A 459 -1.23 18.91 26.69
CA LYS A 459 -0.46 19.55 25.62
C LYS A 459 -0.67 18.85 24.28
N VAL A 460 -0.60 17.52 24.23
CA VAL A 460 -0.83 16.73 23.00
C VAL A 460 -2.25 16.95 22.48
N LEU A 461 -3.27 16.88 23.35
CA LEU A 461 -4.66 17.10 22.94
C LEU A 461 -4.91 18.51 22.41
N ILE A 462 -4.33 19.54 23.03
CA ILE A 462 -4.42 20.93 22.53
C ILE A 462 -3.70 21.07 21.18
N GLN A 463 -2.54 20.45 21.02
CA GLN A 463 -1.79 20.50 19.78
C GLN A 463 -2.58 19.88 18.61
N GLU A 464 -3.23 18.72 18.82
CA GLU A 464 -4.07 18.10 17.78
C GLU A 464 -5.33 18.93 17.47
N LEU A 465 -5.93 19.57 18.47
CA LEU A 465 -7.06 20.50 18.25
C LEU A 465 -6.66 21.76 17.48
N ALA A 466 -5.43 22.21 17.63
CA ALA A 466 -4.91 23.38 16.93
C ALA A 466 -4.37 23.05 15.53
N ASN A 467 -4.29 21.77 15.15
CA ASN A 467 -3.81 21.33 13.86
C ASN A 467 -4.86 21.64 12.77
N PRO A 468 -4.55 22.51 11.77
CA PRO A 468 -5.51 22.91 10.73
C PRO A 468 -5.96 21.76 9.83
N ASN A 469 -5.19 20.67 9.76
CA ASN A 469 -5.51 19.47 8.96
C ASN A 469 -6.44 18.49 9.69
N THR A 470 -6.89 18.78 10.91
CA THR A 470 -7.92 17.96 11.57
C THR A 470 -9.27 18.35 10.96
N PRO A 471 -9.97 17.43 10.27
CA PRO A 471 -11.30 17.73 9.73
C PRO A 471 -12.21 18.20 10.87
N SER A 472 -12.86 19.36 10.69
CA SER A 472 -13.86 19.82 11.64
C SER A 472 -14.97 18.77 11.77
N PRO A 473 -15.54 18.53 12.97
CA PRO A 473 -16.64 17.60 13.13
C PRO A 473 -17.80 18.02 12.22
N ILE A 474 -18.09 17.19 11.23
CA ILE A 474 -19.10 17.42 10.20
C ILE A 474 -20.45 17.56 10.93
N LYS A 475 -21.11 18.70 10.73
CA LYS A 475 -22.53 18.84 11.06
C LYS A 475 -23.30 17.83 10.20
N ASN A 476 -24.06 16.93 10.86
CA ASN A 476 -24.90 15.93 10.22
C ASN A 476 -25.67 16.50 9.02
N GLY A 477 -25.32 16.03 7.84
CA GLY A 477 -26.03 16.27 6.60
C GLY A 477 -25.51 15.29 5.57
N ASN A 478 -26.38 14.38 5.13
CA ASN A 478 -26.13 13.36 4.12
C ASN A 478 -25.22 13.86 2.99
N ALA A 479 -24.02 13.35 2.90
CA ALA A 479 -23.19 13.45 1.71
C ALA A 479 -22.45 12.13 1.55
N ALA A 480 -22.63 11.53 0.39
CA ALA A 480 -21.89 10.37 -0.08
C ALA A 480 -20.40 10.66 -0.07
N ASP A 481 -19.62 9.67 0.35
CA ASP A 481 -18.18 9.67 0.25
C ASP A 481 -17.76 9.90 -1.22
N HIS A 482 -17.09 11.01 -1.44
CA HIS A 482 -16.32 11.28 -2.63
C HIS A 482 -14.89 11.53 -2.12
N ASP A 483 -14.11 10.46 -2.05
CA ASP A 483 -12.66 10.57 -2.02
C ASP A 483 -12.21 11.06 -3.40
N THR A 484 -11.88 12.33 -3.47
CA THR A 484 -11.11 12.89 -4.58
C THR A 484 -9.76 13.27 -4.00
N ASP A 485 -8.79 12.36 -4.11
CA ASP A 485 -7.38 12.67 -4.09
C ASP A 485 -7.01 13.35 -5.42
N ASP A 486 -7.29 14.66 -5.50
CA ASP A 486 -6.69 15.53 -6.51
C ASP A 486 -5.53 16.27 -5.82
N GLU A 487 -4.36 15.66 -5.79
CA GLU A 487 -3.08 16.35 -5.55
C GLU A 487 -2.53 16.84 -6.91
N ASP A 488 -3.01 17.97 -7.36
CA ASP A 488 -2.29 18.80 -8.34
C ASP A 488 -1.16 19.55 -7.61
N ASP A 489 0.01 18.94 -7.52
CA ASP A 489 1.25 19.59 -7.10
C ASP A 489 1.77 20.49 -8.22
N GLU A 490 1.24 21.72 -8.33
CA GLU A 490 1.93 22.81 -9.02
C GLU A 490 3.13 23.26 -8.17
N TRP A 491 4.34 22.98 -8.66
CA TRP A 491 5.58 23.52 -8.13
C TRP A 491 5.66 25.02 -8.44
N GLU A 492 5.20 25.87 -7.52
CA GLU A 492 5.52 27.28 -7.54
C GLU A 492 6.85 27.52 -6.82
N ASP A 493 7.77 28.23 -7.48
CA ASP A 493 9.04 28.70 -6.90
C ASP A 493 8.75 29.58 -5.68
N GLU A 494 8.93 29.06 -4.46
CA GLU A 494 8.75 29.86 -3.24
C GLU A 494 9.94 30.80 -3.00
N PRO A 495 9.68 32.07 -2.68
CA PRO A 495 10.74 32.99 -2.26
C PRO A 495 11.28 32.64 -0.88
N VAL A 496 12.58 32.80 -0.69
CA VAL A 496 13.36 32.55 0.54
C VAL A 496 12.61 33.04 1.79
N LEU A 497 12.15 32.10 2.62
CA LEU A 497 11.39 32.37 3.83
C LEU A 497 12.32 32.77 5.00
N ASP A 498 11.91 33.84 5.69
CA ASP A 498 12.48 34.35 6.93
C ASP A 498 12.27 33.34 8.08
N LEU A 499 13.34 33.01 8.80
CA LEU A 499 13.44 31.94 9.80
C LEU A 499 12.69 32.23 11.12
N GLY A 500 11.52 32.85 11.06
CA GLY A 500 10.75 33.26 12.24
C GLY A 500 9.42 32.58 12.50
N ALA A 501 8.93 31.70 11.60
CA ALA A 501 7.63 31.06 11.73
C ALA A 501 7.69 29.64 12.35
N PRO A 502 6.70 29.20 13.15
CA PRO A 502 6.66 27.85 13.71
C PRO A 502 6.48 26.82 12.59
N THR A 503 7.39 25.85 12.53
CA THR A 503 7.40 24.77 11.55
C THR A 503 6.13 23.91 11.64
N THR A 504 5.41 23.78 10.53
CA THR A 504 4.30 22.85 10.38
C THR A 504 4.80 21.39 10.29
N ARG A 505 3.93 20.42 10.58
CA ARG A 505 4.25 18.98 10.56
C ARG A 505 4.93 18.53 9.26
N GLN A 506 4.64 19.15 8.12
CA GLN A 506 5.27 18.88 6.81
C GLN A 506 6.74 19.32 6.75
N GLY A 507 7.14 20.40 7.43
CA GLY A 507 8.54 20.85 7.46
C GLY A 507 9.50 19.89 8.17
N ILE A 508 9.00 19.00 9.04
CA ILE A 508 9.82 18.02 9.77
C ILE A 508 10.16 16.81 8.91
N PHE A 509 9.28 16.41 7.97
CA PHE A 509 9.52 15.24 7.11
C PHE A 509 10.55 15.48 6.01
N HIS A 510 10.69 16.70 5.50
CA HIS A 510 11.69 17.01 4.45
C HIS A 510 13.13 17.13 4.94
N SER A 511 13.37 17.22 6.25
CA SER A 511 14.73 17.38 6.79
C SER A 511 15.44 16.08 7.21
N THR A 512 14.80 14.91 7.07
CA THR A 512 15.32 13.65 7.62
C THR A 512 15.76 12.59 6.62
N PHE A 513 15.70 12.84 5.30
CA PHE A 513 16.27 11.92 4.30
C PHE A 513 17.39 12.59 3.49
N PRO A 514 18.56 11.92 3.38
CA PRO A 514 19.64 12.33 2.47
C PRO A 514 19.31 11.95 1.03
#